data_9c87bbfa172c69c022b848f69f8cfb28
#
_entry.id   9c87bbfa172c69c022b848f69f8cfb28
#
_cell.length_a   1.000
_cell.length_b   1.000
_cell.length_c   1.000
_cell.angle_alpha   90.00
_cell.angle_beta   90.00
_cell.angle_gamma   90.00
#
_symmetry.space_group_name_H-M   'P 1'
#
loop_
_entity.id
_entity.type
_entity.pdbx_description
1 polymer ?
#
loop_
_entity_poly.entity_id
_entity_poly.type
_entity_poly.pdbx_seq_one_letter_code
_entity_poly.pdbx_strand_id
1 'polypeptide(L)'
;MQRPHSTARYDHWIHEADPTARITVLTSADAERPTGDLAEGVRRVTVDDYESPAATAALFRLCAADRPDRIFVNSEDDVLRAAEARTLFGIPGLGSATALRFRDKVEMKRLFEGLPVPAVPHRELRCGADLYAAAEELGPLVVKPRDGAGSTGVRVLADARAVRRACVEDPALLTALHGGTLMAERYVAGTVHHVDVLVDGDRALLVSPSRYTSPPHRFRTDNLGSVMLDRGSPRAKLLTDTAERFVARLPEGHGVHVLHLEFLEDTSGALFAGEVACRTGGALVKNAVRHTWGIDLSRASCLLSAGLWTPPEEPVPTGPPTAWLLWNGGPRPSVPAERPDWLVEFSAPKPPEGQRPPDTPVSSVDSRARFLIEGADEEQLEARLRLLYADG
;
A
#
# COMPACT_ATOMS: atom_id res chain seq x y z
N MET A 1 13.97 -1.23 10.17
CA MET A 1 12.83 -1.49 11.10
C MET A 1 11.94 -2.55 10.49
N GLN A 2 11.39 -3.41 11.28
CA GLN A 2 10.49 -4.49 10.82
C GLN A 2 9.24 -4.54 11.70
N ARG A 3 8.07 -4.41 11.07
CA ARG A 3 6.77 -4.51 11.75
C ARG A 3 6.62 -5.88 12.44
N PRO A 4 5.97 -5.94 13.62
CA PRO A 4 5.82 -7.18 14.37
C PRO A 4 5.20 -8.34 13.59
N HIS A 5 4.22 -8.05 12.72
CA HIS A 5 3.54 -9.04 11.87
C HIS A 5 4.29 -9.39 10.58
N SER A 6 5.44 -8.76 10.33
CA SER A 6 6.21 -8.99 9.09
C SER A 6 7.11 -10.20 9.25
N THR A 7 6.89 -11.21 8.42
CA THR A 7 7.76 -12.39 8.28
C THR A 7 8.79 -12.24 7.16
N ALA A 8 8.90 -11.04 6.55
CA ALA A 8 9.85 -10.79 5.47
C ALA A 8 11.30 -10.94 5.95
N ARG A 9 12.12 -11.54 5.11
CA ARG A 9 13.52 -11.91 5.42
C ARG A 9 14.50 -10.89 4.84
N TYR A 10 14.30 -9.59 5.17
CA TYR A 10 15.14 -8.49 4.68
C TYR A 10 16.63 -8.68 5.01
N ASP A 11 16.94 -9.16 6.20
CA ASP A 11 18.26 -9.48 6.68
C ASP A 11 18.96 -10.57 5.84
N HIS A 12 18.24 -11.64 5.48
CA HIS A 12 18.77 -12.66 4.60
C HIS A 12 19.05 -12.12 3.20
N TRP A 13 18.14 -11.33 2.63
CA TRP A 13 18.33 -10.73 1.31
C TRP A 13 19.56 -9.80 1.26
N ILE A 14 19.79 -9.04 2.34
CA ILE A 14 20.98 -8.19 2.45
C ILE A 14 22.24 -9.06 2.56
N HIS A 15 22.25 -10.08 3.43
CA HIS A 15 23.42 -10.98 3.58
C HIS A 15 23.70 -11.82 2.34
N GLU A 16 22.68 -12.20 1.57
CA GLU A 16 22.87 -12.86 0.26
C GLU A 16 23.61 -11.94 -0.72
N ALA A 17 23.36 -10.63 -0.68
CA ALA A 17 23.99 -9.64 -1.55
C ALA A 17 25.34 -9.13 -0.99
N ASP A 18 25.45 -8.98 0.33
CA ASP A 18 26.66 -8.58 1.05
C ASP A 18 26.77 -9.34 2.38
N PRO A 19 27.53 -10.46 2.43
CA PRO A 19 27.73 -11.23 3.67
C PRO A 19 28.45 -10.46 4.79
N THR A 20 29.08 -9.33 4.48
CA THR A 20 29.81 -8.51 5.47
C THR A 20 28.93 -7.42 6.11
N ALA A 21 27.72 -7.24 5.62
CA ALA A 21 26.80 -6.22 6.11
C ALA A 21 26.45 -6.44 7.60
N ARG A 22 26.62 -5.39 8.41
CA ARG A 22 26.17 -5.41 9.81
C ARG A 22 24.72 -4.96 9.90
N ILE A 23 23.83 -5.85 10.32
CA ILE A 23 22.40 -5.61 10.32
C ILE A 23 21.86 -5.53 11.74
N THR A 24 21.04 -4.52 12.00
CA THR A 24 20.24 -4.41 13.22
C THR A 24 18.75 -4.38 12.84
N VAL A 25 17.97 -5.31 13.38
CA VAL A 25 16.51 -5.35 13.23
C VAL A 25 15.87 -4.76 14.48
N LEU A 26 15.18 -3.62 14.33
CA LEU A 26 14.34 -3.03 15.37
C LEU A 26 12.90 -3.47 15.17
N THR A 27 12.32 -4.12 16.17
CA THR A 27 10.95 -4.67 16.15
C THR A 27 10.36 -4.68 17.58
N SER A 28 9.21 -5.31 17.80
CA SER A 28 8.68 -5.53 19.14
C SER A 28 9.09 -6.89 19.73
N ALA A 29 8.90 -7.04 21.03
CA ALA A 29 9.21 -8.28 21.76
C ALA A 29 8.32 -9.44 21.31
N ASP A 30 7.06 -9.15 20.96
CA ASP A 30 6.02 -10.08 20.50
C ASP A 30 6.00 -10.30 18.98
N ALA A 31 7.06 -9.89 18.26
CA ALA A 31 7.12 -10.05 16.81
C ALA A 31 6.97 -11.53 16.40
N GLU A 32 6.12 -11.78 15.40
CA GLU A 32 5.80 -13.11 14.89
C GLU A 32 7.04 -13.88 14.38
N ARG A 33 8.03 -13.15 13.84
CA ARG A 33 9.28 -13.75 13.38
C ARG A 33 10.20 -14.06 14.57
N PRO A 34 10.51 -15.34 14.85
CA PRO A 34 11.42 -15.73 15.92
C PRO A 34 12.84 -15.18 15.73
N THR A 35 13.57 -14.99 16.82
CA THR A 35 14.97 -14.56 16.74
C THR A 35 15.84 -15.59 16.01
N GLY A 36 15.55 -16.89 16.14
CA GLY A 36 16.26 -17.96 15.44
C GLY A 36 16.09 -17.98 13.93
N ASP A 37 15.11 -17.24 13.39
CA ASP A 37 14.90 -17.08 11.93
C ASP A 37 15.69 -15.91 11.34
N LEU A 38 16.39 -15.13 12.16
CA LEU A 38 17.27 -14.07 11.67
C LEU A 38 18.54 -14.69 11.08
N ALA A 39 19.10 -14.02 10.08
CA ALA A 39 20.39 -14.40 9.52
C ALA A 39 21.49 -14.34 10.60
N GLU A 40 22.56 -15.13 10.44
CA GLU A 40 23.67 -15.19 11.39
C GLU A 40 24.30 -13.80 11.60
N GLY A 41 24.61 -13.44 12.84
CA GLY A 41 25.22 -12.17 13.20
C GLY A 41 24.28 -10.95 13.21
N VAL A 42 23.01 -11.13 12.88
CA VAL A 42 22.01 -10.03 12.92
C VAL A 42 21.66 -9.70 14.38
N ARG A 43 21.80 -8.43 14.75
CA ARG A 43 21.37 -7.92 16.06
C ARG A 43 19.87 -7.61 16.06
N ARG A 44 19.12 -8.21 16.98
CA ARG A 44 17.72 -7.85 17.26
C ARG A 44 17.65 -6.86 18.42
N VAL A 45 16.92 -5.78 18.22
CA VAL A 45 16.56 -4.80 19.26
C VAL A 45 15.05 -4.76 19.35
N THR A 46 14.52 -4.91 20.55
CA THR A 46 13.07 -4.95 20.79
C THR A 46 12.61 -3.75 21.60
N VAL A 47 11.36 -3.35 21.36
CA VAL A 47 10.61 -2.38 22.16
C VAL A 47 9.30 -3.03 22.60
N ASP A 48 8.77 -2.62 23.74
CA ASP A 48 7.53 -3.20 24.30
C ASP A 48 6.31 -2.79 23.46
N ASP A 49 6.29 -1.54 22.97
CA ASP A 49 5.21 -1.03 22.14
C ASP A 49 5.80 -0.39 20.87
N TYR A 50 5.68 -1.13 19.78
CA TYR A 50 6.22 -0.72 18.46
C TYR A 50 5.46 0.47 17.86
N GLU A 51 4.21 0.67 18.20
CA GLU A 51 3.38 1.77 17.68
C GLU A 51 3.62 3.09 18.43
N SER A 52 4.20 3.02 19.62
CA SER A 52 4.44 4.19 20.45
C SER A 52 5.67 5.01 20.02
N PRO A 53 5.79 6.26 20.52
CA PRO A 53 7.01 7.06 20.37
C PRO A 53 8.29 6.38 20.90
N ALA A 54 8.16 5.37 21.77
CA ALA A 54 9.31 4.60 22.29
C ALA A 54 10.09 3.90 21.16
N ALA A 55 9.41 3.41 20.13
CA ALA A 55 10.06 2.81 18.97
C ALA A 55 10.87 3.85 18.17
N THR A 56 10.35 5.06 18.00
CA THR A 56 11.07 6.17 17.37
C THR A 56 12.29 6.57 18.20
N ALA A 57 12.14 6.68 19.52
CA ALA A 57 13.26 6.98 20.42
C ALA A 57 14.33 5.87 20.40
N ALA A 58 13.94 4.60 20.29
CA ALA A 58 14.87 3.48 20.13
C ALA A 58 15.63 3.58 18.81
N LEU A 59 14.94 3.89 17.70
CA LEU A 59 15.57 4.12 16.40
C LEU A 59 16.61 5.26 16.49
N PHE A 60 16.28 6.37 17.11
CA PHE A 60 17.19 7.50 17.27
C PHE A 60 18.43 7.14 18.09
N ARG A 61 18.27 6.39 19.20
CA ARG A 61 19.39 5.88 20.00
C ARG A 61 20.32 4.99 19.17
N LEU A 62 19.74 4.09 18.34
CA LEU A 62 20.51 3.25 17.43
C LEU A 62 21.29 4.09 16.41
N CYS A 63 20.63 5.08 15.79
CA CYS A 63 21.29 5.95 14.83
C CYS A 63 22.45 6.75 15.46
N ALA A 64 22.26 7.26 16.68
CA ALA A 64 23.31 8.01 17.40
C ALA A 64 24.51 7.13 17.79
N ALA A 65 24.24 5.88 18.23
CA ALA A 65 25.27 4.97 18.72
C ALA A 65 26.01 4.25 17.57
N ASP A 66 25.26 3.72 16.61
CA ASP A 66 25.78 2.80 15.59
C ASP A 66 26.11 3.51 14.26
N ARG A 67 25.55 4.70 14.01
CA ARG A 67 25.73 5.47 12.77
C ARG A 67 25.52 4.61 11.51
N PRO A 68 24.32 4.02 11.32
CA PRO A 68 24.09 3.14 10.20
C PRO A 68 24.17 3.89 8.86
N ASP A 69 24.69 3.24 7.84
CA ASP A 69 24.78 3.78 6.49
C ASP A 69 23.39 3.90 5.83
N ARG A 70 22.45 3.03 6.22
CA ARG A 70 21.10 2.96 5.64
C ARG A 70 20.05 2.59 6.70
N ILE A 71 18.82 3.06 6.48
CA ILE A 71 17.64 2.63 7.21
C ILE A 71 16.65 2.09 6.18
N PHE A 72 16.17 0.87 6.37
CA PHE A 72 15.12 0.30 5.52
C PHE A 72 13.81 0.13 6.29
N VAL A 73 12.70 0.48 5.64
CA VAL A 73 11.31 0.26 6.07
C VAL A 73 10.46 -0.08 4.85
N ASN A 74 9.45 -0.91 5.04
CA ASN A 74 8.48 -1.26 3.99
C ASN A 74 7.05 -1.29 4.55
N SER A 75 6.76 -0.34 5.42
CA SER A 75 5.43 -0.14 6.01
C SER A 75 5.07 1.32 5.98
N GLU A 76 3.82 1.58 5.67
CA GLU A 76 3.21 2.91 5.65
C GLU A 76 3.48 3.70 6.94
N ASP A 77 3.30 3.03 8.10
CA ASP A 77 3.39 3.67 9.41
C ASP A 77 4.84 3.98 9.84
N ASP A 78 5.81 3.30 9.22
CA ASP A 78 7.23 3.50 9.53
C ASP A 78 7.91 4.57 8.67
N VAL A 79 7.26 5.01 7.58
CA VAL A 79 7.84 5.95 6.61
C VAL A 79 8.28 7.25 7.27
N LEU A 80 7.41 7.89 8.07
CA LEU A 80 7.74 9.17 8.70
C LEU A 80 8.83 9.04 9.74
N ARG A 81 8.77 8.05 10.66
CA ARG A 81 9.78 7.88 11.71
C ARG A 81 11.16 7.54 11.15
N ALA A 82 11.20 6.74 10.08
CA ALA A 82 12.45 6.44 9.41
C ALA A 82 13.03 7.65 8.66
N ALA A 83 12.16 8.44 8.02
CA ALA A 83 12.57 9.67 7.34
C ALA A 83 13.06 10.73 8.32
N GLU A 84 12.44 10.86 9.49
CA GLU A 84 12.88 11.74 10.57
C GLU A 84 14.28 11.34 11.07
N ALA A 85 14.50 10.04 11.32
CA ALA A 85 15.82 9.54 11.69
C ALA A 85 16.88 9.84 10.62
N ARG A 86 16.56 9.60 9.33
CA ARG A 86 17.49 9.92 8.24
C ARG A 86 17.83 11.40 8.20
N THR A 87 16.85 12.27 8.35
CA THR A 87 17.04 13.72 8.34
C THR A 87 17.88 14.19 9.51
N LEU A 88 17.61 13.69 10.74
CA LEU A 88 18.33 14.10 11.95
C LEU A 88 19.78 13.62 11.98
N PHE A 89 20.05 12.43 11.45
CA PHE A 89 21.38 11.81 11.56
C PHE A 89 22.17 11.82 10.25
N GLY A 90 21.67 12.52 9.21
CA GLY A 90 22.36 12.64 7.91
C GLY A 90 22.48 11.31 7.15
N ILE A 91 21.53 10.37 7.35
CA ILE A 91 21.54 9.07 6.72
C ILE A 91 20.85 9.17 5.34
N PRO A 92 21.45 8.69 4.24
CA PRO A 92 20.87 8.76 2.92
C PRO A 92 19.53 8.02 2.79
N GLY A 93 18.65 8.50 1.91
CA GLY A 93 17.35 7.94 1.57
C GLY A 93 16.21 8.94 1.74
N LEU A 94 14.98 8.44 1.80
CA LEU A 94 13.78 9.27 1.88
C LEU A 94 13.78 10.15 3.14
N GLY A 95 13.94 11.47 2.96
CA GLY A 95 13.96 12.46 4.03
C GLY A 95 12.56 12.95 4.42
N SER A 96 12.44 13.65 5.57
CA SER A 96 11.17 14.03 6.21
C SER A 96 10.25 14.85 5.31
N ALA A 97 10.77 15.85 4.58
CA ALA A 97 9.95 16.70 3.73
C ALA A 97 9.28 15.93 2.58
N THR A 98 10.03 15.02 1.96
CA THR A 98 9.49 14.15 0.90
C THR A 98 8.55 13.09 1.47
N ALA A 99 8.92 12.47 2.60
CA ALA A 99 8.09 11.46 3.26
C ALA A 99 6.71 11.99 3.66
N LEU A 100 6.63 13.23 4.15
CA LEU A 100 5.36 13.88 4.50
C LEU A 100 4.41 13.95 3.30
N ARG A 101 4.92 14.25 2.10
CA ARG A 101 4.12 14.30 0.87
C ARG A 101 3.56 12.94 0.45
N PHE A 102 4.13 11.83 0.92
CA PHE A 102 3.62 10.47 0.72
C PHE A 102 2.70 9.99 1.85
N ARG A 103 2.66 10.69 2.99
CA ARG A 103 1.87 10.25 4.15
C ARG A 103 0.67 11.14 4.43
N ASP A 104 0.82 12.45 4.31
CA ASP A 104 -0.28 13.39 4.46
C ASP A 104 -1.04 13.52 3.14
N LYS A 105 -2.29 13.04 3.12
CA LYS A 105 -3.10 13.00 1.90
C LYS A 105 -3.40 14.37 1.29
N VAL A 106 -3.39 15.44 2.09
CA VAL A 106 -3.53 16.81 1.57
C VAL A 106 -2.25 17.23 0.84
N GLU A 107 -1.07 16.99 1.44
CA GLU A 107 0.21 17.25 0.79
C GLU A 107 0.44 16.33 -0.42
N MET A 108 -0.05 15.09 -0.33
CA MET A 108 0.04 14.09 -1.40
C MET A 108 -0.65 14.58 -2.69
N LYS A 109 -1.78 15.29 -2.58
CA LYS A 109 -2.48 15.80 -3.77
C LYS A 109 -1.64 16.75 -4.61
N ARG A 110 -0.70 17.46 -4.00
CA ARG A 110 0.24 18.36 -4.69
C ARG A 110 1.24 17.59 -5.57
N LEU A 111 1.51 16.32 -5.27
CA LEU A 111 2.37 15.47 -6.11
C LEU A 111 1.75 15.20 -7.49
N PHE A 112 0.42 15.28 -7.60
CA PHE A 112 -0.31 15.04 -8.85
C PHE A 112 -0.54 16.32 -9.69
N GLU A 113 -0.17 17.50 -9.18
CA GLU A 113 -0.34 18.76 -9.92
C GLU A 113 0.44 18.74 -11.25
N GLY A 114 -0.24 19.06 -12.36
CA GLY A 114 0.34 19.08 -13.69
C GLY A 114 0.69 17.70 -14.29
N LEU A 115 0.18 16.62 -13.72
CA LEU A 115 0.17 15.29 -14.36
C LEU A 115 -1.03 15.14 -15.32
N PRO A 116 -0.99 14.18 -16.27
CA PRO A 116 -2.11 13.93 -17.18
C PRO A 116 -3.41 13.59 -16.47
N VAL A 117 -3.32 12.92 -15.32
CA VAL A 117 -4.48 12.57 -14.48
C VAL A 117 -4.51 13.50 -13.28
N PRO A 118 -5.53 14.37 -13.15
CA PRO A 118 -5.63 15.32 -12.04
C PRO A 118 -5.96 14.60 -10.73
N ALA A 119 -5.59 15.19 -9.59
CA ALA A 119 -6.02 14.72 -8.28
C ALA A 119 -7.55 14.80 -8.11
N VAL A 120 -8.12 13.89 -7.33
CA VAL A 120 -9.52 14.01 -6.90
C VAL A 120 -9.73 15.36 -6.22
N PRO A 121 -10.78 16.14 -6.58
CA PRO A 121 -11.14 17.37 -5.88
C PRO A 121 -11.31 17.13 -4.38
N HIS A 122 -10.65 17.94 -3.55
CA HIS A 122 -10.52 17.68 -2.13
C HIS A 122 -10.47 18.96 -1.30
N ARG A 123 -10.68 18.82 0.01
CA ARG A 123 -10.54 19.88 1.01
C ARG A 123 -9.91 19.37 2.30
N GLU A 124 -9.03 20.18 2.87
CA GLU A 124 -8.62 20.05 4.26
C GLU A 124 -9.77 20.42 5.19
N LEU A 125 -9.92 19.69 6.30
CA LEU A 125 -11.01 19.88 7.25
C LEU A 125 -10.45 20.26 8.61
N ARG A 126 -11.04 21.31 9.22
CA ARG A 126 -10.68 21.80 10.57
C ARG A 126 -11.88 21.84 11.51
N CYS A 127 -13.09 21.80 10.95
CA CYS A 127 -14.33 21.84 11.72
C CYS A 127 -15.51 21.30 10.89
N GLY A 128 -16.66 21.16 11.54
CA GLY A 128 -17.89 20.72 10.88
C GLY A 128 -18.39 21.68 9.79
N ALA A 129 -18.07 22.98 9.89
CA ALA A 129 -18.43 23.95 8.85
C ALA A 129 -17.62 23.72 7.55
N ASP A 130 -16.33 23.37 7.65
CA ASP A 130 -15.52 23.01 6.48
C ASP A 130 -16.07 21.76 5.80
N LEU A 131 -16.46 20.76 6.60
CA LEU A 131 -17.04 19.52 6.10
C LEU A 131 -18.39 19.79 5.40
N TYR A 132 -19.20 20.67 5.98
CA TYR A 132 -20.46 21.10 5.36
C TYR A 132 -20.23 21.83 4.03
N ALA A 133 -19.30 22.80 4.02
CA ALA A 133 -18.93 23.53 2.81
C ALA A 133 -18.36 22.61 1.71
N ALA A 134 -17.57 21.59 2.10
CA ALA A 134 -17.09 20.57 1.17
C ALA A 134 -18.25 19.79 0.52
N ALA A 135 -19.29 19.43 1.29
CA ALA A 135 -20.46 18.72 0.75
C ALA A 135 -21.28 19.59 -0.22
N GLU A 136 -21.41 20.90 0.05
CA GLU A 136 -22.09 21.83 -0.85
C GLU A 136 -21.31 22.03 -2.17
N GLU A 137 -19.98 22.03 -2.11
CA GLU A 137 -19.12 22.26 -3.29
C GLU A 137 -18.88 21.00 -4.11
N LEU A 138 -18.56 19.88 -3.46
CA LEU A 138 -18.07 18.66 -4.11
C LEU A 138 -19.16 17.59 -4.28
N GLY A 139 -20.32 17.76 -3.66
CA GLY A 139 -21.39 16.77 -3.63
C GLY A 139 -21.10 15.65 -2.62
N PRO A 140 -21.40 14.38 -2.95
CA PRO A 140 -21.06 13.25 -2.09
C PRO A 140 -19.55 13.20 -1.76
N LEU A 141 -19.23 12.91 -0.51
CA LEU A 141 -17.86 12.98 0.03
C LEU A 141 -17.35 11.62 0.50
N VAL A 142 -16.05 11.44 0.35
CA VAL A 142 -15.25 10.52 1.16
C VAL A 142 -14.49 11.35 2.20
N VAL A 143 -14.75 11.09 3.48
CA VAL A 143 -14.02 11.69 4.61
C VAL A 143 -13.07 10.65 5.18
N LYS A 144 -11.80 11.00 5.32
CA LYS A 144 -10.75 10.05 5.73
C LYS A 144 -9.65 10.72 6.53
N PRO A 145 -8.93 9.95 7.39
CA PRO A 145 -7.71 10.44 8.04
C PRO A 145 -6.65 10.84 7.01
N ARG A 146 -5.94 11.94 7.27
CA ARG A 146 -4.87 12.44 6.41
C ARG A 146 -3.69 11.46 6.30
N ASP A 147 -3.39 10.75 7.38
CA ASP A 147 -2.28 9.79 7.51
C ASP A 147 -2.74 8.33 7.59
N GLY A 148 -4.04 8.04 7.41
CA GLY A 148 -4.60 6.70 7.47
C GLY A 148 -4.14 5.77 6.34
N ALA A 149 -4.25 4.46 6.55
CA ALA A 149 -3.97 3.40 5.58
C ALA A 149 -5.02 2.28 5.66
N GLY A 150 -5.08 1.40 4.64
CA GLY A 150 -5.94 0.22 4.63
C GLY A 150 -7.44 0.50 4.74
N SER A 151 -7.90 1.65 4.25
CA SER A 151 -9.29 2.12 4.31
C SER A 151 -9.84 2.29 5.75
N THR A 152 -8.97 2.34 6.76
CA THR A 152 -9.38 2.55 8.16
C THR A 152 -9.85 3.99 8.36
N GLY A 153 -10.99 4.15 9.05
CA GLY A 153 -11.56 5.46 9.36
C GLY A 153 -12.22 6.18 8.18
N VAL A 154 -12.33 5.55 7.01
CA VAL A 154 -13.02 6.10 5.83
C VAL A 154 -14.52 6.14 6.08
N ARG A 155 -15.16 7.28 5.77
CA ARG A 155 -16.60 7.49 5.80
C ARG A 155 -17.08 8.04 4.45
N VAL A 156 -18.22 7.56 3.99
CA VAL A 156 -18.91 8.11 2.81
C VAL A 156 -20.13 8.89 3.29
N LEU A 157 -20.21 10.17 2.94
CA LEU A 157 -21.30 11.07 3.27
C LEU A 157 -21.99 11.51 1.99
N ALA A 158 -23.27 11.13 1.83
CA ALA A 158 -23.97 11.29 0.57
C ALA A 158 -24.31 12.75 0.24
N ASP A 159 -24.55 13.60 1.26
CA ASP A 159 -25.01 14.96 1.09
C ASP A 159 -24.79 15.80 2.37
N ALA A 160 -25.11 17.09 2.30
CA ALA A 160 -25.06 18.02 3.43
C ALA A 160 -25.95 17.61 4.62
N ARG A 161 -27.04 16.85 4.38
CA ARG A 161 -27.92 16.34 5.46
C ARG A 161 -27.17 15.21 6.22
N ALA A 162 -26.51 14.32 5.49
CA ALA A 162 -25.67 13.28 6.08
C ALA A 162 -24.52 13.88 6.91
N VAL A 163 -23.91 14.99 6.43
CA VAL A 163 -22.89 15.73 7.18
C VAL A 163 -23.45 16.27 8.50
N ARG A 164 -24.60 16.97 8.48
CA ARG A 164 -25.22 17.51 9.71
C ARG A 164 -25.49 16.40 10.71
N ARG A 165 -26.06 15.28 10.25
CA ARG A 165 -26.34 14.12 11.10
C ARG A 165 -25.06 13.54 11.70
N ALA A 166 -24.02 13.33 10.90
CA ALA A 166 -22.74 12.82 11.36
C ALA A 166 -22.09 13.74 12.42
N CYS A 167 -22.16 15.06 12.23
CA CYS A 167 -21.66 16.02 13.23
C CYS A 167 -22.45 15.99 14.55
N VAL A 168 -23.72 15.62 14.53
CA VAL A 168 -24.56 15.52 15.75
C VAL A 168 -24.35 14.17 16.45
N GLU A 169 -24.24 13.09 15.68
CA GLU A 169 -24.28 11.71 16.18
C GLU A 169 -22.89 11.12 16.47
N ASP A 170 -21.80 11.71 15.92
CA ASP A 170 -20.43 11.17 16.03
C ASP A 170 -19.46 12.16 16.69
N PRO A 171 -19.34 12.15 18.04
CA PRO A 171 -18.37 13.00 18.74
C PRO A 171 -16.91 12.73 18.35
N ALA A 172 -16.59 11.50 17.95
CA ALA A 172 -15.23 11.15 17.51
C ALA A 172 -14.88 11.83 16.18
N LEU A 173 -15.86 11.97 15.27
CA LEU A 173 -15.71 12.76 14.06
C LEU A 173 -15.39 14.23 14.39
N LEU A 174 -16.12 14.85 15.32
CA LEU A 174 -15.87 16.24 15.73
C LEU A 174 -14.48 16.40 16.35
N THR A 175 -14.06 15.46 17.21
CA THR A 175 -12.71 15.46 17.78
C THR A 175 -11.64 15.42 16.70
N ALA A 176 -11.79 14.53 15.72
CA ALA A 176 -10.83 14.39 14.61
C ALA A 176 -10.83 15.63 13.68
N LEU A 177 -11.99 16.24 13.43
CA LEU A 177 -12.10 17.50 12.68
C LEU A 177 -11.37 18.64 13.39
N HIS A 178 -11.63 18.86 14.69
CA HIS A 178 -10.97 19.91 15.46
C HIS A 178 -9.47 19.66 15.64
N GLY A 179 -9.04 18.39 15.60
CA GLY A 179 -7.63 18.01 15.57
C GLY A 179 -6.94 18.25 14.22
N GLY A 180 -7.68 18.60 13.16
CA GLY A 180 -7.15 18.80 11.81
C GLY A 180 -6.59 17.52 11.16
N THR A 181 -7.05 16.35 11.63
CA THR A 181 -6.55 15.04 11.19
C THR A 181 -7.30 14.45 10.01
N LEU A 182 -8.35 15.12 9.52
CA LEU A 182 -9.21 14.65 8.45
C LEU A 182 -9.10 15.52 7.18
N MET A 183 -9.43 14.89 6.06
CA MET A 183 -9.71 15.55 4.80
C MET A 183 -11.01 15.02 4.18
N ALA A 184 -11.60 15.78 3.26
CA ALA A 184 -12.68 15.33 2.41
C ALA A 184 -12.24 15.31 0.95
N GLU A 185 -12.75 14.33 0.20
CA GLU A 185 -12.63 14.23 -1.25
C GLU A 185 -14.01 14.05 -1.86
N ARG A 186 -14.18 14.49 -3.11
CA ARG A 186 -15.35 14.13 -3.89
C ARG A 186 -15.46 12.60 -3.98
N TYR A 187 -16.62 12.05 -3.69
CA TYR A 187 -16.86 10.63 -3.94
C TYR A 187 -16.88 10.35 -5.44
N VAL A 188 -15.99 9.50 -5.90
CA VAL A 188 -15.92 9.04 -7.29
C VAL A 188 -16.52 7.65 -7.36
N ALA A 189 -17.73 7.54 -7.93
CA ALA A 189 -18.37 6.26 -8.16
C ALA A 189 -17.81 5.61 -9.41
N GLY A 190 -17.31 4.38 -9.29
CA GLY A 190 -16.76 3.66 -10.44
C GLY A 190 -15.66 2.69 -10.05
N THR A 191 -14.65 2.59 -10.88
CA THR A 191 -13.55 1.62 -10.74
C THR A 191 -12.34 2.23 -10.08
N VAL A 192 -11.66 1.47 -9.24
CA VAL A 192 -10.37 1.86 -8.67
C VAL A 192 -9.26 1.06 -9.36
N HIS A 193 -8.31 1.77 -9.93
CA HIS A 193 -7.09 1.21 -10.51
C HIS A 193 -5.93 1.39 -9.55
N HIS A 194 -4.94 0.51 -9.64
CA HIS A 194 -3.65 0.74 -9.00
C HIS A 194 -2.49 0.46 -9.95
N VAL A 195 -1.40 1.14 -9.71
CA VAL A 195 -0.16 0.99 -10.48
C VAL A 195 0.98 0.76 -9.52
N ASP A 196 1.62 -0.38 -9.62
CA ASP A 196 2.77 -0.74 -8.82
C ASP A 196 4.05 -0.49 -9.64
N VAL A 197 4.97 0.26 -9.06
CA VAL A 197 6.15 0.77 -9.78
C VAL A 197 7.41 0.41 -9.01
N LEU A 198 8.41 -0.14 -9.69
CA LEU A 198 9.79 -0.21 -9.21
C LEU A 198 10.54 1.01 -9.72
N VAL A 199 11.23 1.71 -8.83
CA VAL A 199 11.87 3.00 -9.10
C VAL A 199 13.38 2.93 -8.84
N ASP A 200 14.15 3.43 -9.79
CA ASP A 200 15.59 3.66 -9.63
C ASP A 200 15.96 5.06 -10.15
N GLY A 201 16.34 5.94 -9.25
CA GLY A 201 16.53 7.35 -9.58
C GLY A 201 15.25 7.97 -10.16
N ASP A 202 15.36 8.62 -11.30
CA ASP A 202 14.25 9.25 -12.04
C ASP A 202 13.51 8.30 -13.01
N ARG A 203 13.84 7.00 -12.97
CA ARG A 203 13.32 5.99 -13.89
C ARG A 203 12.30 5.07 -13.22
N ALA A 204 11.16 4.89 -13.86
CA ALA A 204 10.22 3.82 -13.57
C ALA A 204 10.70 2.55 -14.31
N LEU A 205 11.36 1.64 -13.60
CA LEU A 205 11.92 0.42 -14.20
C LEU A 205 10.84 -0.58 -14.58
N LEU A 206 9.86 -0.77 -13.70
CA LEU A 206 8.73 -1.66 -13.87
C LEU A 206 7.46 -0.89 -13.54
N VAL A 207 6.46 -0.99 -14.41
CA VAL A 207 5.14 -0.39 -14.19
C VAL A 207 4.08 -1.46 -14.44
N SER A 208 3.29 -1.77 -13.41
CA SER A 208 2.29 -2.84 -13.43
C SER A 208 0.89 -2.28 -13.11
N PRO A 209 0.13 -1.83 -14.12
CA PRO A 209 -1.22 -1.33 -13.94
C PRO A 209 -2.21 -2.49 -13.73
N SER A 210 -3.11 -2.30 -12.77
CA SER A 210 -4.16 -3.25 -12.40
C SER A 210 -5.43 -2.50 -12.00
N ARG A 211 -6.55 -3.20 -11.88
CA ARG A 211 -7.78 -2.66 -11.32
C ARG A 211 -8.31 -3.54 -10.21
N TYR A 212 -8.87 -2.94 -9.19
CA TYR A 212 -9.60 -3.67 -8.16
C TYR A 212 -10.95 -4.17 -8.68
N THR A 213 -11.36 -5.36 -8.20
CA THR A 213 -12.68 -5.94 -8.52
C THR A 213 -13.81 -5.29 -7.73
N SER A 214 -13.48 -4.64 -6.62
CA SER A 214 -14.38 -3.88 -5.74
C SER A 214 -13.60 -2.72 -5.12
N PRO A 215 -14.23 -1.56 -4.86
CA PRO A 215 -13.56 -0.47 -4.18
C PRO A 215 -13.01 -0.90 -2.81
N PRO A 216 -11.73 -0.62 -2.49
CA PRO A 216 -11.11 -1.11 -1.25
C PRO A 216 -11.85 -0.76 0.05
N HIS A 217 -12.54 0.37 0.10
CA HIS A 217 -13.32 0.78 1.29
C HIS A 217 -14.54 -0.12 1.58
N ARG A 218 -14.96 -0.97 0.62
CA ARG A 218 -16.07 -1.91 0.78
C ARG A 218 -15.65 -3.29 1.29
N PHE A 219 -14.42 -3.45 1.75
CA PHE A 219 -13.84 -4.72 2.19
C PHE A 219 -14.65 -5.46 3.27
N ARG A 220 -15.54 -4.77 4.00
CA ARG A 220 -16.40 -5.38 5.02
C ARG A 220 -17.62 -6.10 4.45
N THR A 221 -18.03 -5.74 3.24
CA THR A 221 -19.20 -6.29 2.56
C THR A 221 -18.85 -7.05 1.30
N ASP A 222 -17.72 -6.73 0.70
CA ASP A 222 -17.27 -7.27 -0.58
C ASP A 222 -15.91 -7.95 -0.41
N ASN A 223 -15.65 -8.93 -1.26
CA ASN A 223 -14.29 -9.48 -1.39
C ASN A 223 -13.42 -8.50 -2.18
N LEU A 224 -12.19 -8.30 -1.72
CA LEU A 224 -11.23 -7.48 -2.44
C LEU A 224 -10.41 -8.34 -3.39
N GLY A 225 -10.42 -7.98 -4.65
CA GLY A 225 -9.58 -8.62 -5.67
C GLY A 225 -8.95 -7.58 -6.58
N SER A 226 -8.01 -8.02 -7.39
CA SER A 226 -7.40 -7.19 -8.43
C SER A 226 -7.06 -8.02 -9.64
N VAL A 227 -7.16 -7.40 -10.82
CA VAL A 227 -6.85 -7.97 -12.12
C VAL A 227 -5.81 -7.08 -12.79
N MET A 228 -4.70 -7.65 -13.26
CA MET A 228 -3.74 -6.93 -14.10
C MET A 228 -4.40 -6.54 -15.41
N LEU A 229 -4.18 -5.30 -15.85
CA LEU A 229 -4.70 -4.79 -17.11
C LEU A 229 -3.86 -5.30 -18.28
N ASP A 230 -4.51 -5.48 -19.42
CA ASP A 230 -3.81 -5.74 -20.67
C ASP A 230 -2.90 -4.55 -21.02
N ARG A 231 -1.60 -4.79 -21.06
CA ARG A 231 -0.56 -3.76 -21.26
C ARG A 231 -0.76 -2.93 -22.52
N GLY A 232 -1.36 -3.51 -23.55
CA GLY A 232 -1.70 -2.86 -24.81
C GLY A 232 -2.94 -1.97 -24.76
N SER A 233 -3.76 -2.09 -23.71
CA SER A 233 -5.01 -1.34 -23.61
C SER A 233 -4.76 0.17 -23.45
N PRO A 234 -5.66 1.02 -23.96
CA PRO A 234 -5.54 2.48 -23.78
C PRO A 234 -5.47 2.89 -22.31
N ARG A 235 -6.19 2.17 -21.44
CA ARG A 235 -6.21 2.43 -19.99
C ARG A 235 -4.85 2.14 -19.35
N ALA A 236 -4.29 0.97 -19.61
CA ALA A 236 -2.97 0.60 -19.10
C ALA A 236 -1.89 1.59 -19.57
N LYS A 237 -1.92 2.01 -20.85
CA LYS A 237 -0.97 3.00 -21.40
C LYS A 237 -1.06 4.36 -20.70
N LEU A 238 -2.28 4.88 -20.47
CA LEU A 238 -2.47 6.16 -19.76
C LEU A 238 -1.98 6.09 -18.31
N LEU A 239 -2.26 5.02 -17.62
CA LEU A 239 -1.80 4.80 -16.24
C LEU A 239 -0.27 4.67 -16.19
N THR A 240 0.33 3.94 -17.13
CA THR A 240 1.79 3.78 -17.25
C THR A 240 2.46 5.14 -17.52
N ASP A 241 2.01 5.90 -18.53
CA ASP A 241 2.54 7.24 -18.83
C ASP A 241 2.43 8.19 -17.64
N THR A 242 1.31 8.11 -16.90
CA THR A 242 1.13 8.94 -15.70
C THR A 242 2.11 8.56 -14.60
N ALA A 243 2.32 7.27 -14.36
CA ALA A 243 3.26 6.77 -13.34
C ALA A 243 4.71 7.10 -13.70
N GLU A 244 5.11 6.96 -14.96
CA GLU A 244 6.44 7.32 -15.44
C GLU A 244 6.72 8.82 -15.27
N ARG A 245 5.77 9.67 -15.65
CA ARG A 245 5.85 11.13 -15.45
C ARG A 245 5.86 11.51 -13.96
N PHE A 246 5.15 10.77 -13.12
CA PHE A 246 5.19 10.96 -11.68
C PHE A 246 6.61 10.70 -11.15
N VAL A 247 7.22 9.58 -11.52
CA VAL A 247 8.57 9.20 -11.09
C VAL A 247 9.61 10.23 -11.57
N ALA A 248 9.56 10.63 -12.84
CA ALA A 248 10.49 11.61 -13.42
C ALA A 248 10.43 13.00 -12.77
N ARG A 249 9.40 13.29 -11.94
CA ARG A 249 9.24 14.56 -11.20
C ARG A 249 9.62 14.47 -9.73
N LEU A 250 10.02 13.30 -9.26
CA LEU A 250 10.54 13.17 -7.90
C LEU A 250 11.85 13.95 -7.77
N PRO A 251 12.10 14.61 -6.62
CA PRO A 251 13.33 15.36 -6.43
C PRO A 251 14.55 14.42 -6.49
N GLU A 252 15.69 14.95 -6.96
CA GLU A 252 16.94 14.20 -6.97
C GLU A 252 17.26 13.64 -5.58
N GLY A 253 17.71 12.39 -5.51
CA GLY A 253 18.05 11.73 -4.25
C GLY A 253 16.83 11.43 -3.34
N HIS A 254 15.62 11.38 -3.90
CA HIS A 254 14.37 11.19 -3.15
C HIS A 254 14.31 9.90 -2.30
N GLY A 255 15.13 8.88 -2.59
CA GLY A 255 15.19 7.61 -1.83
C GLY A 255 13.92 6.76 -1.88
N VAL A 256 13.09 6.96 -2.90
CA VAL A 256 11.91 6.12 -3.18
C VAL A 256 12.33 5.03 -4.15
N HIS A 257 12.05 3.76 -3.83
CA HIS A 257 12.41 2.61 -4.66
C HIS A 257 11.19 1.80 -5.11
N VAL A 258 10.04 2.02 -4.52
CA VAL A 258 8.79 1.38 -4.92
C VAL A 258 7.63 2.33 -4.65
N LEU A 259 6.66 2.33 -5.56
CA LEU A 259 5.42 3.10 -5.43
C LEU A 259 4.21 2.20 -5.65
N HIS A 260 3.14 2.53 -4.95
CA HIS A 260 1.80 2.01 -5.18
C HIS A 260 0.87 3.22 -5.35
N LEU A 261 0.46 3.50 -6.59
CA LEU A 261 -0.42 4.61 -6.93
C LEU A 261 -1.85 4.09 -7.10
N GLU A 262 -2.83 4.83 -6.61
CA GLU A 262 -4.25 4.53 -6.81
C GLU A 262 -4.94 5.62 -7.62
N PHE A 263 -5.76 5.20 -8.59
CA PHE A 263 -6.53 6.06 -9.47
C PHE A 263 -7.99 5.65 -9.46
N LEU A 264 -8.88 6.64 -9.46
CA LEU A 264 -10.33 6.43 -9.50
C LEU A 264 -10.83 6.78 -10.89
N GLU A 265 -11.58 5.88 -11.48
CA GLU A 265 -12.28 6.09 -12.76
C GLU A 265 -13.77 6.22 -12.50
N ASP A 266 -14.35 7.33 -12.89
CA ASP A 266 -15.80 7.53 -12.76
C ASP A 266 -16.59 6.82 -13.86
N THR A 267 -17.93 6.84 -13.75
CA THR A 267 -18.83 6.18 -14.71
C THR A 267 -18.78 6.77 -16.12
N SER A 268 -18.16 7.94 -16.32
CA SER A 268 -17.91 8.54 -17.63
C SER A 268 -16.57 8.10 -18.24
N GLY A 269 -15.73 7.38 -17.48
CA GLY A 269 -14.39 6.99 -17.87
C GLY A 269 -13.33 8.06 -17.55
N ALA A 270 -13.66 9.14 -16.83
CA ALA A 270 -12.68 10.12 -16.39
C ALA A 270 -11.86 9.60 -15.23
N LEU A 271 -10.52 9.74 -15.31
CA LEU A 271 -9.57 9.32 -14.28
C LEU A 271 -9.20 10.45 -13.35
N PHE A 272 -9.02 10.10 -12.07
CA PHE A 272 -8.53 10.98 -11.02
C PHE A 272 -7.47 10.26 -10.19
N ALA A 273 -6.38 10.93 -9.88
CA ALA A 273 -5.37 10.41 -8.96
C ALA A 273 -5.89 10.47 -7.51
N GLY A 274 -5.92 9.32 -6.87
CA GLY A 274 -6.39 9.13 -5.50
C GLY A 274 -5.29 9.24 -4.47
N GLU A 275 -4.40 8.25 -4.45
CA GLU A 275 -3.35 8.11 -3.44
C GLU A 275 -2.05 7.60 -4.07
N VAL A 276 -0.93 7.82 -3.36
CA VAL A 276 0.35 7.21 -3.66
C VAL A 276 1.09 6.86 -2.38
N ALA A 277 1.54 5.62 -2.28
CA ALA A 277 2.36 5.15 -1.17
C ALA A 277 3.77 4.80 -1.65
N CYS A 278 4.80 5.16 -0.88
CA CYS A 278 6.20 4.83 -1.16
C CYS A 278 6.59 3.48 -0.51
N ARG A 279 5.79 2.48 -0.75
CA ARG A 279 5.96 1.08 -0.31
C ARG A 279 5.28 0.13 -1.27
N THR A 280 5.54 -1.16 -1.11
CA THR A 280 4.82 -2.18 -1.88
C THR A 280 3.33 -2.17 -1.59
N GLY A 281 2.51 -2.39 -2.62
CA GLY A 281 1.08 -2.60 -2.48
C GLY A 281 0.76 -3.72 -1.47
N GLY A 282 -0.39 -3.58 -0.79
CA GLY A 282 -0.88 -4.57 0.17
C GLY A 282 -1.39 -5.85 -0.49
N ALA A 283 -2.02 -6.70 0.31
CA ALA A 283 -2.63 -7.94 -0.15
C ALA A 283 -1.64 -8.84 -0.92
N LEU A 284 -2.02 -9.31 -2.11
CA LEU A 284 -1.20 -10.15 -2.97
C LEU A 284 -0.53 -9.37 -4.13
N VAL A 285 -0.47 -8.06 -4.08
CA VAL A 285 0.16 -7.23 -5.12
C VAL A 285 1.60 -7.70 -5.41
N LYS A 286 2.43 -7.84 -4.36
CA LYS A 286 3.82 -8.31 -4.53
C LYS A 286 3.92 -9.72 -5.12
N ASN A 287 2.97 -10.61 -4.78
CA ASN A 287 2.93 -11.98 -5.31
C ASN A 287 2.58 -11.96 -6.80
N ALA A 288 1.59 -11.13 -7.17
CA ALA A 288 1.18 -10.93 -8.56
C ALA A 288 2.34 -10.38 -9.42
N VAL A 289 2.98 -9.30 -8.98
CA VAL A 289 4.13 -8.72 -9.68
C VAL A 289 5.28 -9.73 -9.77
N ARG A 290 5.60 -10.44 -8.69
CA ARG A 290 6.66 -11.46 -8.71
C ARG A 290 6.36 -12.58 -9.71
N HIS A 291 5.11 -13.05 -9.78
CA HIS A 291 4.73 -14.10 -10.72
C HIS A 291 4.85 -13.64 -12.18
N THR A 292 4.34 -12.46 -12.49
CA THR A 292 4.32 -11.93 -13.86
C THR A 292 5.68 -11.40 -14.31
N TRP A 293 6.44 -10.73 -13.42
CA TRP A 293 7.67 -10.04 -13.79
C TRP A 293 8.96 -10.74 -13.32
N GLY A 294 8.86 -11.79 -12.51
CA GLY A 294 10.03 -12.44 -11.89
C GLY A 294 10.71 -11.58 -10.82
N ILE A 295 10.15 -10.41 -10.45
CA ILE A 295 10.75 -9.45 -9.53
C ILE A 295 9.90 -9.35 -8.26
N ASP A 296 10.50 -9.64 -7.11
CA ASP A 296 9.92 -9.37 -5.80
C ASP A 296 10.16 -7.89 -5.44
N LEU A 297 9.09 -7.08 -5.47
CA LEU A 297 9.18 -5.63 -5.19
C LEU A 297 9.74 -5.32 -3.80
N SER A 298 9.44 -6.16 -2.78
CA SER A 298 9.95 -5.95 -1.43
C SER A 298 11.45 -6.21 -1.34
N ARG A 299 11.93 -7.27 -2.00
CA ARG A 299 13.36 -7.58 -2.09
C ARG A 299 14.10 -6.52 -2.89
N ALA A 300 13.57 -6.16 -4.06
CA ALA A 300 14.14 -5.14 -4.92
C ALA A 300 14.26 -3.79 -4.20
N SER A 301 13.19 -3.32 -3.55
CA SER A 301 13.20 -2.09 -2.77
C SER A 301 14.21 -2.12 -1.60
N CYS A 302 14.31 -3.25 -0.91
CA CYS A 302 15.27 -3.44 0.19
C CYS A 302 16.71 -3.32 -0.33
N LEU A 303 17.04 -4.03 -1.38
CA LEU A 303 18.39 -4.07 -1.93
C LEU A 303 18.79 -2.75 -2.64
N LEU A 304 17.86 -2.08 -3.34
CA LEU A 304 18.07 -0.73 -3.87
C LEU A 304 18.33 0.28 -2.76
N SER A 305 17.53 0.25 -1.69
CA SER A 305 17.74 1.11 -0.52
C SER A 305 19.10 0.90 0.15
N ALA A 306 19.61 -0.33 0.12
CA ALA A 306 20.92 -0.68 0.63
C ALA A 306 22.07 -0.38 -0.35
N GLY A 307 21.77 -0.10 -1.63
CA GLY A 307 22.78 0.05 -2.68
C GLY A 307 23.42 -1.29 -3.10
N LEU A 308 22.70 -2.39 -2.89
CA LEU A 308 23.19 -3.76 -3.09
C LEU A 308 22.58 -4.46 -4.31
N TRP A 309 21.85 -3.78 -5.15
CA TRP A 309 21.25 -4.37 -6.34
C TRP A 309 21.34 -3.44 -7.54
N THR A 310 21.72 -4.02 -8.66
CA THR A 310 21.66 -3.38 -9.97
C THR A 310 20.47 -3.97 -10.73
N PRO A 311 19.41 -3.19 -10.96
CA PRO A 311 18.25 -3.69 -11.69
C PRO A 311 18.59 -3.98 -13.17
N PRO A 312 17.83 -4.86 -13.84
CA PRO A 312 17.92 -4.98 -15.29
C PRO A 312 17.53 -3.66 -15.95
N GLU A 313 18.14 -3.35 -17.08
CA GLU A 313 17.92 -2.06 -17.79
C GLU A 313 16.46 -1.89 -18.20
N GLU A 314 15.84 -2.95 -18.72
CA GLU A 314 14.45 -3.00 -19.14
C GLU A 314 13.81 -4.32 -18.66
N PRO A 315 13.20 -4.34 -17.48
CA PRO A 315 12.45 -5.51 -17.05
C PRO A 315 11.29 -5.82 -18.00
N VAL A 316 11.18 -7.07 -18.39
CA VAL A 316 10.06 -7.56 -19.20
C VAL A 316 9.32 -8.64 -18.41
N PRO A 317 7.99 -8.81 -18.58
CA PRO A 317 7.28 -9.92 -18.00
C PRO A 317 7.87 -11.26 -18.40
N THR A 318 8.07 -12.12 -17.42
CA THR A 318 8.60 -13.49 -17.60
C THR A 318 7.51 -14.55 -17.46
N GLY A 319 6.35 -14.17 -16.95
CA GLY A 319 5.19 -15.03 -16.76
C GLY A 319 3.90 -14.37 -17.27
N PRO A 320 2.79 -15.11 -17.22
CA PRO A 320 1.48 -14.61 -17.63
C PRO A 320 0.97 -13.52 -16.67
N PRO A 321 0.02 -12.67 -17.10
CA PRO A 321 -0.67 -11.75 -16.23
C PRO A 321 -1.45 -12.49 -15.14
N THR A 322 -1.67 -11.82 -14.03
CA THR A 322 -2.28 -12.41 -12.83
C THR A 322 -3.48 -11.60 -12.34
N ALA A 323 -4.37 -12.30 -11.64
CA ALA A 323 -5.35 -11.68 -10.76
C ALA A 323 -5.27 -12.32 -9.37
N TRP A 324 -5.76 -11.61 -8.38
CA TRP A 324 -5.85 -12.15 -7.03
C TRP A 324 -7.19 -11.80 -6.37
N LEU A 325 -7.56 -12.60 -5.36
CA LEU A 325 -8.76 -12.41 -4.56
C LEU A 325 -8.45 -12.66 -3.10
N LEU A 326 -8.93 -11.75 -2.25
CA LEU A 326 -9.01 -11.92 -0.80
C LEU A 326 -10.47 -12.21 -0.42
N TRP A 327 -10.69 -13.28 0.32
CA TRP A 327 -11.99 -13.48 0.97
C TRP A 327 -12.05 -12.66 2.25
N ASN A 328 -12.70 -11.51 2.19
CA ASN A 328 -12.89 -10.58 3.31
C ASN A 328 -14.33 -10.70 3.85
N GLY A 329 -15.21 -9.76 3.47
CA GLY A 329 -16.59 -9.67 3.94
C GLY A 329 -17.68 -10.10 2.94
N GLY A 330 -17.27 -10.41 1.70
CA GLY A 330 -18.18 -10.84 0.64
C GLY A 330 -18.50 -12.34 0.65
N PRO A 331 -19.17 -12.84 -0.41
CA PRO A 331 -19.50 -14.26 -0.57
C PRO A 331 -18.25 -15.13 -0.45
N ARG A 332 -18.42 -16.34 0.12
CA ARG A 332 -17.34 -17.30 0.26
C ARG A 332 -16.93 -17.86 -1.11
N PRO A 333 -15.66 -17.71 -1.53
CA PRO A 333 -15.17 -18.40 -2.71
C PRO A 333 -15.06 -19.91 -2.44
N SER A 334 -15.33 -20.73 -3.46
CA SER A 334 -15.05 -22.16 -3.42
C SER A 334 -13.64 -22.45 -3.95
N VAL A 335 -12.98 -23.42 -3.35
CA VAL A 335 -11.75 -23.99 -3.92
C VAL A 335 -12.18 -25.24 -4.68
N PRO A 336 -11.94 -25.34 -6.00
CA PRO A 336 -12.24 -26.54 -6.75
C PRO A 336 -11.61 -27.77 -6.08
N ALA A 337 -12.33 -28.92 -6.08
CA ALA A 337 -11.87 -30.15 -5.44
C ALA A 337 -10.53 -30.62 -6.03
N GLU A 338 -10.36 -30.44 -7.34
CA GLU A 338 -9.07 -30.57 -8.03
C GLU A 338 -8.51 -29.17 -8.26
N ARG A 339 -7.33 -28.89 -7.75
CA ARG A 339 -6.66 -27.60 -7.92
C ARG A 339 -6.35 -27.39 -9.41
N PRO A 340 -6.95 -26.40 -10.08
CA PRO A 340 -6.68 -26.16 -11.49
C PRO A 340 -5.27 -25.57 -11.68
N ASP A 341 -4.64 -25.82 -12.82
CA ASP A 341 -3.28 -25.36 -13.12
C ASP A 341 -3.15 -23.84 -13.06
N TRP A 342 -4.21 -23.10 -13.36
CA TRP A 342 -4.23 -21.65 -13.32
C TRP A 342 -4.33 -21.05 -11.90
N LEU A 343 -4.56 -21.85 -10.87
CA LEU A 343 -4.54 -21.41 -9.47
C LEU A 343 -3.09 -21.49 -8.94
N VAL A 344 -2.37 -20.39 -9.08
CA VAL A 344 -0.94 -20.27 -8.74
C VAL A 344 -0.71 -20.44 -7.25
N GLU A 345 -1.48 -19.72 -6.43
CA GLU A 345 -1.33 -19.73 -4.97
C GLU A 345 -2.70 -19.74 -4.30
N PHE A 346 -2.85 -20.56 -3.28
CA PHE A 346 -3.99 -20.54 -2.38
C PHE A 346 -3.51 -20.68 -0.94
N SER A 347 -4.00 -19.82 -0.08
CA SER A 347 -3.79 -19.94 1.36
C SER A 347 -5.06 -19.55 2.12
N ALA A 348 -5.35 -20.33 3.17
CA ALA A 348 -6.38 -19.99 4.16
C ALA A 348 -5.66 -19.90 5.52
N PRO A 349 -5.26 -18.70 5.96
CA PRO A 349 -4.57 -18.53 7.24
C PRO A 349 -5.45 -19.09 8.35
N LYS A 350 -4.86 -19.97 9.17
CA LYS A 350 -5.51 -20.42 10.41
C LYS A 350 -5.35 -19.31 11.45
N PRO A 351 -6.41 -18.93 12.16
CA PRO A 351 -6.26 -18.05 13.31
C PRO A 351 -5.31 -18.70 14.34
N PRO A 352 -4.62 -17.92 15.15
CA PRO A 352 -3.86 -18.44 16.29
C PRO A 352 -4.73 -19.36 17.14
N GLU A 353 -4.11 -20.37 17.74
CA GLU A 353 -4.83 -21.37 18.56
C GLU A 353 -5.61 -20.66 19.68
N GLY A 354 -6.92 -20.92 19.77
CA GLY A 354 -7.81 -20.26 20.73
C GLY A 354 -8.43 -18.93 20.28
N GLN A 355 -8.05 -18.40 19.11
CA GLN A 355 -8.67 -17.21 18.53
C GLN A 355 -9.57 -17.60 17.36
N ARG A 356 -10.80 -17.08 17.32
CA ARG A 356 -11.60 -17.07 16.09
C ARG A 356 -11.09 -15.94 15.20
N PRO A 357 -11.10 -16.12 13.86
CA PRO A 357 -10.92 -14.97 12.97
C PRO A 357 -11.93 -13.90 13.39
N PRO A 358 -11.58 -12.61 13.37
CA PRO A 358 -12.57 -11.58 13.61
C PRO A 358 -13.72 -11.78 12.66
N ASP A 359 -14.95 -11.79 13.17
CA ASP A 359 -16.16 -11.95 12.35
C ASP A 359 -16.26 -10.86 11.28
N THR A 360 -15.59 -9.73 11.50
CA THR A 360 -15.52 -8.59 10.58
C THR A 360 -14.06 -8.19 10.39
N PRO A 361 -13.58 -8.05 9.14
CA PRO A 361 -12.22 -7.56 8.87
C PRO A 361 -12.07 -6.12 9.36
N VAL A 362 -10.91 -5.79 9.92
CA VAL A 362 -10.57 -4.46 10.43
C VAL A 362 -9.94 -3.60 9.34
N SER A 363 -9.22 -4.23 8.41
CA SER A 363 -8.52 -3.60 7.30
C SER A 363 -8.83 -4.30 5.98
N SER A 364 -8.66 -3.60 4.87
CA SER A 364 -8.87 -4.14 3.51
C SER A 364 -7.92 -5.28 3.13
N VAL A 365 -6.83 -5.47 3.87
CA VAL A 365 -5.87 -6.57 3.65
C VAL A 365 -6.10 -7.79 4.56
N ASP A 366 -7.01 -7.70 5.52
CA ASP A 366 -7.41 -8.84 6.33
C ASP A 366 -8.21 -9.82 5.48
N SER A 367 -7.91 -11.12 5.59
CA SER A 367 -8.54 -12.11 4.75
C SER A 367 -8.62 -13.48 5.42
N ARG A 368 -9.71 -14.20 5.14
CA ARG A 368 -9.94 -15.59 5.55
C ARG A 368 -9.32 -16.58 4.57
N ALA A 369 -9.18 -16.19 3.31
CA ALA A 369 -8.46 -16.93 2.29
C ALA A 369 -7.90 -15.97 1.24
N ARG A 370 -6.87 -16.44 0.54
CA ARG A 370 -6.13 -15.71 -0.49
C ARG A 370 -5.94 -16.59 -1.70
N PHE A 371 -6.20 -16.03 -2.87
CA PHE A 371 -6.09 -16.72 -4.15
C PHE A 371 -5.25 -15.87 -5.09
N LEU A 372 -4.24 -16.45 -5.70
CA LEU A 372 -3.51 -15.90 -6.84
C LEU A 372 -3.76 -16.79 -8.04
N ILE A 373 -4.21 -16.21 -9.12
CA ILE A 373 -4.51 -16.89 -10.37
C ILE A 373 -3.77 -16.25 -11.53
N GLU A 374 -3.51 -17.01 -12.57
CA GLU A 374 -2.92 -16.53 -13.81
C GLU A 374 -3.92 -16.66 -14.97
N GLY A 375 -3.66 -15.98 -16.07
CA GLY A 375 -4.45 -16.04 -17.30
C GLY A 375 -3.70 -15.47 -18.49
N ALA A 376 -4.19 -15.69 -19.71
CA ALA A 376 -3.57 -15.16 -20.92
C ALA A 376 -3.76 -13.63 -21.07
N ASP A 377 -4.91 -13.14 -20.61
CA ASP A 377 -5.37 -11.76 -20.72
C ASP A 377 -6.36 -11.40 -19.61
N GLU A 378 -6.81 -10.15 -19.59
CA GLU A 378 -7.74 -9.61 -18.59
C GLU A 378 -9.10 -10.34 -18.62
N GLU A 379 -9.62 -10.70 -19.80
CA GLU A 379 -10.90 -11.41 -19.95
C GLU A 379 -10.85 -12.80 -19.31
N GLN A 380 -9.76 -13.54 -19.55
CA GLN A 380 -9.57 -14.86 -18.97
C GLN A 380 -9.37 -14.80 -17.46
N LEU A 381 -8.65 -13.80 -16.97
CA LEU A 381 -8.48 -13.57 -15.52
C LEU A 381 -9.83 -13.33 -14.84
N GLU A 382 -10.70 -12.50 -15.43
CA GLU A 382 -12.05 -12.28 -14.91
C GLU A 382 -12.91 -13.55 -14.95
N ALA A 383 -12.82 -14.32 -16.04
CA ALA A 383 -13.54 -15.59 -16.15
C ALA A 383 -13.11 -16.56 -15.04
N ARG A 384 -11.81 -16.67 -14.77
CA ARG A 384 -11.25 -17.51 -13.70
C ARG A 384 -11.64 -17.03 -12.30
N LEU A 385 -11.69 -15.72 -12.05
CA LEU A 385 -12.21 -15.18 -10.79
C LEU A 385 -13.70 -15.56 -10.60
N ARG A 386 -14.51 -15.52 -11.66
CA ARG A 386 -15.92 -15.96 -11.58
C ARG A 386 -16.06 -17.45 -11.25
N LEU A 387 -15.16 -18.30 -11.75
CA LEU A 387 -15.16 -19.72 -11.41
C LEU A 387 -14.94 -20.01 -9.92
N LEU A 388 -14.26 -19.11 -9.19
CA LEU A 388 -14.13 -19.23 -7.72
C LEU A 388 -15.49 -19.10 -6.98
N TYR A 389 -16.57 -18.72 -7.68
CA TYR A 389 -17.92 -18.60 -7.11
C TYR A 389 -18.95 -19.53 -7.76
N ALA A 390 -18.53 -20.36 -8.73
CA ALA A 390 -19.47 -21.16 -9.53
C ALA A 390 -20.08 -22.36 -8.78
N ASP A 391 -19.43 -22.82 -7.71
CA ASP A 391 -19.85 -24.00 -6.93
C ASP A 391 -20.46 -23.65 -5.56
N GLY A 392 -20.89 -22.39 -5.36
CA GLY A 392 -21.43 -21.87 -4.11
C GLY A 392 -22.94 -21.75 -4.08
#